data_05ab860740924bca4ca3e316a0d5fcff
#
_entry.id   05ab860740924bca4ca3e316a0d5fcff
#
_cell.length_a   1.000
_cell.length_b   1.000
_cell.length_c   1.000
_cell.angle_alpha   90.00
_cell.angle_beta   90.00
_cell.angle_gamma   90.00
#
_symmetry.space_group_name_H-M   'P 1'
#
loop_
_entity.id
_entity.type
_entity.pdbx_description
1 polymer ?
#
loop_
_entity_poly.entity_id
_entity_poly.type
_entity_poly.pdbx_seq_one_letter_code
_entity_poly.pdbx_strand_id
1 'polypeptide(L)'
;MKKGLRRFLLALAVLIIASSTTRIVNAAEEEKPLGPGWLSLDCCIGPLDNAIANGKDSLQKASGLNFGGYLDTSYTWSSNHPRSPSDISLRYFDKDYNKIVFNNFHLFVEKPEKDWGVGFRVSGDFGRSGELLREATLWGKALHKEPSAELREAYLTTTIPFGEGIGVKGGLFVTTLGTEILPNPGAYNDNISRSFLFNFGVPLRHLGVLANYQVHKMVNVNFGVVTGWDDPHDNNHQPSFMGGVTLTPSDMVTFASNLIYGAEQRNGAPKRFTISNVLTVKPIDPLALYLEYTYGQEDDASLGGTRDGKWQGLSGIASYNWTDRFNTALRAEVFNDRDGARLLGEPFGNHANATVAEVTLTGSYKFTKMLLGRTEVRQDWSDRNMFKRGASTADSNQTTLAMQLIYTF
;
A
#
# COMPACT_ATOMS: atom_id res chain seq x y z
N MET A 1 -28.45 6.32 4.00
CA MET A 1 -27.14 6.97 4.16
C MET A 1 -26.91 7.58 5.55
N LYS A 2 -27.68 8.54 6.06
CA LYS A 2 -27.44 9.16 7.38
C LYS A 2 -27.39 8.18 8.58
N LYS A 3 -28.15 7.09 8.56
CA LYS A 3 -28.12 6.06 9.64
C LYS A 3 -26.90 5.13 9.59
N GLY A 4 -26.38 4.81 8.41
CA GLY A 4 -25.16 3.97 8.23
C GLY A 4 -23.90 4.72 8.65
N LEU A 5 -23.75 5.96 8.17
CA LEU A 5 -22.61 6.82 8.51
C LEU A 5 -22.54 7.14 10.01
N ARG A 6 -23.70 7.33 10.68
CA ARG A 6 -23.74 7.56 12.12
C ARG A 6 -23.34 6.31 12.94
N ARG A 7 -23.70 5.11 12.47
CA ARG A 7 -23.24 3.84 13.07
C ARG A 7 -21.75 3.59 12.85
N PHE A 8 -21.24 3.98 11.68
CA PHE A 8 -19.82 3.91 11.33
C PHE A 8 -18.96 4.84 12.21
N LEU A 9 -19.36 6.10 12.38
CA LEU A 9 -18.68 7.06 13.25
C LEU A 9 -18.73 6.66 14.73
N LEU A 10 -19.80 5.99 15.18
CA LEU A 10 -19.90 5.43 16.53
C LEU A 10 -18.96 4.22 16.71
N ALA A 11 -18.81 3.34 15.70
CA ALA A 11 -17.87 2.22 15.76
C ALA A 11 -16.42 2.71 15.80
N LEU A 12 -16.08 3.75 15.04
CA LEU A 12 -14.77 4.40 15.08
C LEU A 12 -14.48 5.06 16.44
N ALA A 13 -15.48 5.70 17.04
CA ALA A 13 -15.37 6.34 18.36
C ALA A 13 -15.22 5.32 19.50
N VAL A 14 -15.85 4.15 19.42
CA VAL A 14 -15.74 3.07 20.42
C VAL A 14 -14.35 2.42 20.38
N LEU A 15 -13.70 2.34 19.20
CA LEU A 15 -12.32 1.85 19.06
C LEU A 15 -11.27 2.77 19.72
N ILE A 16 -11.55 4.08 19.79
CA ILE A 16 -10.64 5.08 20.39
C ILE A 16 -10.70 5.08 21.94
N ILE A 17 -11.79 4.62 22.54
CA ILE A 17 -12.03 4.74 24.00
C ILE A 17 -11.53 3.51 24.80
N ALA A 18 -11.20 2.39 24.15
CA ALA A 18 -10.89 1.13 24.85
C ALA A 18 -9.42 0.96 25.30
N SER A 19 -8.54 1.94 25.12
CA SER A 19 -7.11 1.78 25.41
C SER A 19 -6.57 2.76 26.45
N SER A 20 -6.92 2.55 27.71
CA SER A 20 -6.14 3.11 28.82
C SER A 20 -5.76 2.00 29.79
N THR A 21 -4.53 1.53 29.73
CA THR A 21 -3.60 1.27 30.86
C THR A 21 -2.38 0.42 30.46
N THR A 22 -1.21 1.05 30.48
CA THR A 22 0.06 0.74 31.16
C THR A 22 0.97 -0.41 30.68
N ARG A 23 2.12 -0.14 30.20
CA ARG A 23 3.52 -0.15 30.65
C ARG A 23 4.54 -0.46 29.55
N ILE A 24 5.58 0.37 29.52
CA ILE A 24 6.72 0.36 28.61
C ILE A 24 7.79 -0.61 29.09
N VAL A 25 8.38 -1.40 28.21
CA VAL A 25 9.75 -1.93 28.34
C VAL A 25 10.40 -1.92 26.97
N ASN A 26 11.53 -1.20 26.85
CA ASN A 26 12.44 -1.19 25.69
C ASN A 26 13.32 -2.45 25.68
N ALA A 27 13.43 -3.12 24.55
CA ALA A 27 14.58 -3.95 24.21
C ALA A 27 14.72 -4.03 22.68
N ALA A 28 15.92 -3.89 22.16
CA ALA A 28 16.29 -4.28 20.81
C ALA A 28 15.99 -5.79 20.67
N GLU A 29 15.00 -6.16 19.86
CA GLU A 29 14.59 -7.56 19.72
C GLU A 29 15.55 -8.31 18.79
N GLU A 30 16.33 -9.23 19.36
CA GLU A 30 16.69 -10.45 18.65
C GLU A 30 15.40 -11.13 18.22
N GLU A 31 15.29 -11.52 16.92
CA GLU A 31 14.13 -12.25 16.42
C GLU A 31 13.88 -13.51 17.27
N LYS A 32 12.89 -13.44 18.14
CA LYS A 32 12.48 -14.59 18.94
C LYS A 32 11.98 -15.69 18.00
N PRO A 33 12.36 -16.95 18.23
CA PRO A 33 11.78 -18.05 17.50
C PRO A 33 10.25 -18.07 17.71
N LEU A 34 9.50 -18.29 16.63
CA LEU A 34 8.04 -18.40 16.72
C LEU A 34 7.66 -19.46 17.74
N GLY A 35 6.82 -19.12 18.70
CA GLY A 35 6.33 -20.05 19.71
C GLY A 35 5.55 -21.23 19.09
N PRO A 36 5.34 -22.33 19.83
CA PRO A 36 4.58 -23.46 19.33
C PRO A 36 3.14 -23.04 18.97
N GLY A 37 2.69 -23.38 17.78
CA GLY A 37 1.35 -23.11 17.29
C GLY A 37 0.62 -24.42 16.94
N TRP A 38 -0.68 -24.47 17.14
CA TRP A 38 -1.51 -25.64 16.86
C TRP A 38 -1.58 -26.01 15.36
N LEU A 39 -1.24 -25.07 14.44
CA LEU A 39 -1.12 -25.27 12.99
C LEU A 39 0.30 -25.07 12.47
N SER A 40 1.34 -25.31 13.28
CA SER A 40 2.72 -25.16 12.84
C SER A 40 3.09 -26.22 11.79
N LEU A 41 3.74 -25.77 10.72
CA LEU A 41 4.35 -26.61 9.69
C LEU A 41 5.89 -26.66 9.82
N ASP A 42 6.44 -26.21 10.94
CA ASP A 42 7.90 -26.17 11.16
C ASP A 42 8.54 -27.56 11.05
N CYS A 43 7.82 -28.63 11.45
CA CYS A 43 8.31 -30.00 11.30
C CYS A 43 8.48 -30.46 9.84
N CYS A 44 7.68 -29.91 8.93
CA CYS A 44 7.62 -30.34 7.55
C CYS A 44 8.38 -29.42 6.60
N ILE A 45 8.24 -28.10 6.75
CA ILE A 45 8.82 -27.06 5.87
C ILE A 45 10.03 -26.37 6.55
N GLY A 46 10.11 -26.36 7.87
CA GLY A 46 11.18 -25.71 8.63
C GLY A 46 12.60 -26.08 8.21
N PRO A 47 12.92 -27.34 7.87
CA PRO A 47 14.24 -27.69 7.32
C PRO A 47 14.54 -26.98 6.00
N LEU A 48 13.56 -26.80 5.10
CA LEU A 48 13.69 -26.05 3.85
C LEU A 48 13.89 -24.56 4.13
N ASP A 49 13.07 -23.98 5.02
CA ASP A 49 13.19 -22.58 5.44
C ASP A 49 14.60 -22.29 5.98
N ASN A 50 15.13 -23.15 6.84
CA ASN A 50 16.47 -23.01 7.40
C ASN A 50 17.56 -23.14 6.32
N ALA A 51 17.42 -24.06 5.36
CA ALA A 51 18.40 -24.21 4.28
C ALA A 51 18.42 -22.96 3.38
N ILE A 52 17.27 -22.39 3.05
CA ILE A 52 17.12 -21.16 2.26
C ILE A 52 17.72 -19.97 3.03
N ALA A 53 17.39 -19.81 4.32
CA ALA A 53 17.93 -18.74 5.15
C ALA A 53 19.45 -18.80 5.24
N ASN A 54 20.02 -19.97 5.55
CA ASN A 54 21.48 -20.16 5.66
C ASN A 54 22.20 -19.89 4.32
N GLY A 55 21.62 -20.34 3.20
CA GLY A 55 22.16 -20.09 1.85
C GLY A 55 22.16 -18.59 1.52
N LYS A 56 21.05 -17.92 1.80
CA LYS A 56 20.90 -16.47 1.65
C LYS A 56 21.92 -15.70 2.47
N ASP A 57 22.02 -15.98 3.78
CA ASP A 57 22.97 -15.32 4.70
C ASP A 57 24.43 -15.47 4.24
N SER A 58 24.79 -16.68 3.78
CA SER A 58 26.13 -16.95 3.28
C SER A 58 26.47 -16.13 2.05
N LEU A 59 25.54 -16.03 1.10
CA LEU A 59 25.69 -15.23 -0.12
C LEU A 59 25.70 -13.72 0.18
N GLN A 60 24.85 -13.26 1.09
CA GLN A 60 24.83 -11.85 1.51
C GLN A 60 26.15 -11.44 2.19
N LYS A 61 26.68 -12.28 3.07
CA LYS A 61 27.99 -12.04 3.71
C LYS A 61 29.13 -12.03 2.69
N ALA A 62 29.11 -12.93 1.71
CA ALA A 62 30.15 -13.03 0.68
C ALA A 62 30.10 -11.87 -0.33
N SER A 63 28.92 -11.40 -0.71
CA SER A 63 28.73 -10.37 -1.74
C SER A 63 28.63 -8.95 -1.20
N GLY A 64 28.26 -8.78 0.07
CA GLY A 64 27.91 -7.48 0.65
C GLY A 64 26.59 -6.91 0.12
N LEU A 65 25.78 -7.73 -0.57
CA LEU A 65 24.47 -7.37 -1.12
C LEU A 65 23.36 -7.97 -0.27
N ASN A 66 22.30 -7.22 -0.02
CA ASN A 66 21.04 -7.74 0.49
C ASN A 66 20.16 -8.17 -0.70
N PHE A 67 19.54 -9.32 -0.61
CA PHE A 67 18.57 -9.78 -1.60
C PHE A 67 17.53 -10.67 -0.94
N GLY A 68 16.39 -10.80 -1.57
CA GLY A 68 15.30 -11.64 -1.12
C GLY A 68 14.10 -11.48 -2.02
N GLY A 69 13.03 -12.14 -1.64
CA GLY A 69 11.79 -12.11 -2.41
C GLY A 69 10.63 -12.74 -1.66
N TYR A 70 9.49 -12.80 -2.35
CA TYR A 70 8.34 -13.55 -1.89
C TYR A 70 7.52 -14.08 -3.08
N LEU A 71 6.82 -15.16 -2.83
CA LEU A 71 5.76 -15.70 -3.67
C LEU A 71 4.41 -15.39 -3.02
N ASP A 72 3.45 -14.93 -3.80
CA ASP A 72 2.10 -14.58 -3.34
C ASP A 72 1.05 -15.19 -4.25
N THR A 73 0.11 -15.92 -3.66
CA THR A 73 -1.05 -16.50 -4.35
C THR A 73 -2.31 -16.22 -3.56
N SER A 74 -3.41 -15.94 -4.25
CA SER A 74 -4.69 -15.69 -3.60
C SER A 74 -5.88 -16.28 -4.36
N TYR A 75 -7.01 -16.30 -3.67
CA TYR A 75 -8.33 -16.60 -4.21
C TYR A 75 -9.31 -15.60 -3.61
N THR A 76 -10.14 -14.96 -4.44
CA THR A 76 -11.18 -14.04 -3.97
C THR A 76 -12.53 -14.38 -4.57
N TRP A 77 -13.53 -14.52 -3.70
CA TRP A 77 -14.93 -14.69 -4.04
C TRP A 77 -15.73 -13.42 -3.75
N SER A 78 -16.78 -13.14 -4.53
CA SER A 78 -17.69 -12.00 -4.33
C SER A 78 -19.15 -12.45 -4.37
N SER A 79 -19.95 -11.89 -3.45
CA SER A 79 -21.41 -12.10 -3.40
C SER A 79 -22.13 -11.64 -4.66
N ASN A 80 -21.54 -10.71 -5.41
CA ASN A 80 -22.14 -10.12 -6.61
C ASN A 80 -21.93 -10.97 -7.86
N HIS A 81 -21.07 -12.02 -7.79
CA HIS A 81 -20.81 -12.93 -8.91
C HIS A 81 -20.57 -12.23 -10.25
N PRO A 82 -19.60 -11.30 -10.35
CA PRO A 82 -19.36 -10.53 -11.58
C PRO A 82 -19.01 -11.47 -12.74
N ARG A 83 -19.56 -11.18 -13.95
CA ARG A 83 -19.32 -11.97 -15.17
C ARG A 83 -18.90 -11.04 -16.31
N SER A 84 -17.91 -11.47 -17.07
CA SER A 84 -17.42 -10.88 -18.33
C SER A 84 -17.38 -9.32 -18.39
N PRO A 85 -16.27 -8.67 -18.03
CA PRO A 85 -15.13 -9.24 -17.36
C PRO A 85 -15.47 -9.65 -15.93
N SER A 86 -14.85 -10.72 -15.42
CA SER A 86 -15.11 -11.24 -14.09
C SER A 86 -14.32 -10.53 -13.01
N ASP A 87 -14.26 -9.20 -13.09
CA ASP A 87 -13.50 -8.37 -12.18
C ASP A 87 -14.40 -7.86 -11.05
N ILE A 88 -13.87 -7.87 -9.83
CA ILE A 88 -14.48 -7.27 -8.65
C ILE A 88 -14.33 -5.76 -8.77
N SER A 89 -15.44 -5.03 -8.73
CA SER A 89 -15.47 -3.59 -8.93
C SER A 89 -14.74 -2.82 -7.84
N LEU A 90 -14.14 -1.69 -8.22
CA LEU A 90 -13.41 -0.77 -7.35
C LEU A 90 -12.26 -1.44 -6.59
N ARG A 91 -11.68 -2.48 -7.19
CA ARG A 91 -10.47 -3.17 -6.73
C ARG A 91 -9.39 -3.06 -7.79
N TYR A 92 -8.16 -2.97 -7.35
CA TYR A 92 -7.04 -2.90 -8.27
C TYR A 92 -6.19 -4.17 -8.22
N PHE A 93 -5.59 -4.49 -7.08
CA PHE A 93 -4.69 -5.62 -6.93
C PHE A 93 -5.39 -6.96 -6.68
N ASP A 94 -6.62 -6.97 -6.19
CA ASP A 94 -7.42 -8.15 -5.84
C ASP A 94 -8.75 -8.21 -6.63
N LYS A 95 -8.72 -7.74 -7.88
CA LYS A 95 -9.93 -7.64 -8.73
C LYS A 95 -10.39 -8.97 -9.34
N ASP A 96 -9.55 -9.97 -9.39
CA ASP A 96 -9.85 -11.24 -10.03
C ASP A 96 -10.84 -12.10 -9.21
N TYR A 97 -12.00 -12.39 -9.79
CA TYR A 97 -13.09 -13.11 -9.14
C TYR A 97 -13.05 -14.62 -9.41
N ASN A 98 -13.24 -15.41 -8.34
CA ASN A 98 -13.49 -16.85 -8.34
C ASN A 98 -12.46 -17.70 -9.10
N LYS A 99 -11.21 -17.33 -8.98
CA LYS A 99 -10.06 -18.06 -9.52
C LYS A 99 -8.86 -17.97 -8.59
N ILE A 100 -8.00 -18.98 -8.63
CA ILE A 100 -6.69 -18.90 -7.97
C ILE A 100 -5.81 -18.01 -8.83
N VAL A 101 -5.20 -17.02 -8.21
CA VAL A 101 -4.32 -16.05 -8.87
C VAL A 101 -2.92 -16.17 -8.31
N PHE A 102 -1.94 -16.29 -9.21
CA PHE A 102 -0.55 -16.05 -8.89
C PHE A 102 -0.31 -14.55 -8.90
N ASN A 103 -0.37 -13.95 -7.70
CA ASN A 103 -0.29 -12.49 -7.58
C ASN A 103 1.10 -11.98 -7.90
N ASN A 104 2.12 -12.56 -7.27
CA ASN A 104 3.46 -12.00 -7.39
C ASN A 104 4.57 -13.01 -7.10
N PHE A 105 5.62 -12.92 -7.88
CA PHE A 105 6.96 -13.31 -7.52
C PHE A 105 7.80 -12.04 -7.47
N HIS A 106 8.01 -11.53 -6.27
CA HIS A 106 8.82 -10.33 -6.05
C HIS A 106 10.26 -10.70 -5.77
N LEU A 107 11.17 -9.98 -6.40
CA LEU A 107 12.61 -10.07 -6.13
C LEU A 107 13.20 -8.68 -5.91
N PHE A 108 14.17 -8.58 -5.02
CA PHE A 108 15.01 -7.38 -4.88
C PHE A 108 16.47 -7.72 -4.68
N VAL A 109 17.31 -6.78 -5.09
CA VAL A 109 18.73 -6.71 -4.77
C VAL A 109 19.04 -5.28 -4.30
N GLU A 110 19.77 -5.18 -3.19
CA GLU A 110 20.10 -3.92 -2.57
C GLU A 110 21.54 -3.93 -2.07
N LYS A 111 22.24 -2.84 -2.28
CA LYS A 111 23.50 -2.52 -1.62
C LYS A 111 23.25 -1.31 -0.73
N PRO A 112 23.27 -1.47 0.61
CA PRO A 112 23.17 -0.34 1.52
C PRO A 112 24.35 0.63 1.30
N GLU A 113 24.07 1.91 1.44
CA GLU A 113 25.09 2.94 1.50
C GLU A 113 25.96 2.73 2.73
N LYS A 114 27.27 2.89 2.58
CA LYS A 114 28.26 2.86 3.69
C LYS A 114 29.22 4.02 3.52
N ASP A 115 29.56 4.65 4.62
CA ASP A 115 30.67 5.63 4.71
C ASP A 115 30.60 6.74 3.64
N TRP A 116 29.47 7.39 3.47
CA TRP A 116 29.24 8.45 2.48
C TRP A 116 29.38 7.97 1.01
N GLY A 117 29.23 6.68 0.80
CA GLY A 117 29.33 6.05 -0.49
C GLY A 117 28.05 6.12 -1.30
N VAL A 118 27.91 5.17 -2.22
CA VAL A 118 26.71 5.00 -3.05
C VAL A 118 26.09 3.65 -2.75
N GLY A 119 24.80 3.67 -2.39
CA GLY A 119 23.95 2.51 -2.33
C GLY A 119 23.06 2.40 -3.57
N PHE A 120 22.39 1.27 -3.74
CA PHE A 120 21.37 1.09 -4.76
C PHE A 120 20.33 0.06 -4.32
N ARG A 121 19.15 0.15 -4.92
CA ARG A 121 18.13 -0.90 -4.86
C ARG A 121 17.51 -1.09 -6.24
N VAL A 122 17.33 -2.37 -6.61
CA VAL A 122 16.55 -2.78 -7.79
C VAL A 122 15.57 -3.84 -7.34
N SER A 123 14.30 -3.68 -7.68
CA SER A 123 13.27 -4.67 -7.38
C SER A 123 12.28 -4.82 -8.53
N GLY A 124 11.73 -6.02 -8.67
CA GLY A 124 10.78 -6.35 -9.74
C GLY A 124 9.68 -7.28 -9.27
N ASP A 125 8.53 -7.15 -9.94
CA ASP A 125 7.33 -7.94 -9.76
C ASP A 125 7.06 -8.79 -10.99
N PHE A 126 6.78 -10.07 -10.79
CA PHE A 126 6.43 -11.02 -11.84
C PHE A 126 5.10 -11.68 -11.48
N GLY A 127 4.12 -11.63 -12.37
CA GLY A 127 2.76 -12.14 -12.15
C GLY A 127 1.71 -11.04 -12.24
N ARG A 128 0.52 -11.30 -11.69
CA ARG A 128 -0.63 -10.40 -11.81
C ARG A 128 -0.38 -9.00 -11.23
N SER A 129 0.34 -8.90 -10.12
CA SER A 129 0.68 -7.60 -9.53
C SER A 129 1.60 -6.78 -10.42
N GLY A 130 2.54 -7.42 -11.14
CA GLY A 130 3.37 -6.76 -12.13
C GLY A 130 2.56 -6.21 -13.30
N GLU A 131 1.59 -6.98 -13.83
CA GLU A 131 0.66 -6.52 -14.87
C GLU A 131 -0.12 -5.29 -14.41
N LEU A 132 -0.72 -5.37 -13.22
CA LEU A 132 -1.55 -4.30 -12.66
C LEU A 132 -0.74 -3.05 -12.35
N LEU A 133 0.46 -3.19 -11.80
CA LEU A 133 1.35 -2.06 -11.53
C LEU A 133 1.76 -1.35 -12.84
N ARG A 134 1.96 -2.10 -13.93
CA ARG A 134 2.22 -1.54 -15.26
C ARG A 134 0.97 -0.86 -15.84
N GLU A 135 -0.22 -1.43 -15.66
CA GLU A 135 -1.48 -0.81 -16.09
C GLU A 135 -1.78 0.49 -15.34
N ALA A 136 -1.47 0.56 -14.05
CA ALA A 136 -1.63 1.74 -13.21
C ALA A 136 -0.73 2.88 -13.64
N THR A 137 0.42 2.55 -14.22
CA THR A 137 1.42 3.50 -14.63
C THR A 137 1.42 3.63 -16.15
N LEU A 138 1.75 4.80 -16.67
CA LEU A 138 1.79 5.04 -18.12
C LEU A 138 2.88 4.24 -18.87
N TRP A 139 3.75 3.51 -18.15
CA TRP A 139 4.73 2.58 -18.75
C TRP A 139 4.07 1.50 -19.60
N GLY A 140 2.91 0.99 -19.19
CA GLY A 140 2.23 -0.08 -19.91
C GLY A 140 1.71 0.28 -21.28
N LYS A 141 1.51 1.57 -21.55
CA LYS A 141 1.08 2.05 -22.86
C LYS A 141 2.23 2.11 -23.88
N ALA A 142 3.48 2.19 -23.42
CA ALA A 142 4.65 2.31 -24.30
C ALA A 142 5.25 0.97 -24.72
N LEU A 143 5.07 -0.09 -23.92
CA LEU A 143 5.61 -1.42 -24.15
C LEU A 143 4.47 -2.42 -24.46
N HIS A 144 3.95 -2.36 -25.69
CA HIS A 144 2.96 -3.32 -26.17
C HIS A 144 3.49 -4.76 -26.13
N LYS A 145 2.70 -5.64 -25.51
CA LYS A 145 2.78 -7.11 -25.48
C LYS A 145 3.76 -7.72 -24.49
N GLU A 146 3.12 -8.22 -23.38
CA GLU A 146 3.68 -9.29 -22.54
C GLU A 146 5.14 -9.05 -22.05
N PRO A 147 5.48 -9.15 -20.86
CA PRO A 147 5.19 -10.20 -19.91
C PRO A 147 4.61 -9.68 -18.60
N SER A 148 4.18 -10.62 -17.74
CA SER A 148 3.79 -10.41 -16.33
C SER A 148 4.96 -9.93 -15.45
N ALA A 149 5.76 -9.00 -15.95
CA ALA A 149 6.97 -8.51 -15.29
C ALA A 149 6.99 -6.97 -15.29
N GLU A 150 7.31 -6.39 -14.14
CA GLU A 150 7.40 -4.94 -13.97
C GLU A 150 8.56 -4.57 -13.06
N LEU A 151 9.36 -3.57 -13.46
CA LEU A 151 10.38 -2.96 -12.62
C LEU A 151 9.69 -2.09 -11.57
N ARG A 152 9.68 -2.53 -10.30
CA ARG A 152 9.02 -1.78 -9.24
C ARG A 152 9.84 -0.59 -8.78
N GLU A 153 11.12 -0.81 -8.50
CA GLU A 153 12.08 0.18 -8.04
C GLU A 153 13.42 0.00 -8.71
N ALA A 154 14.07 1.10 -9.03
CA ALA A 154 15.48 1.14 -9.48
C ALA A 154 16.05 2.50 -9.13
N TYR A 155 16.77 2.61 -8.03
CA TYR A 155 17.32 3.88 -7.57
C TYR A 155 18.71 3.73 -6.96
N LEU A 156 19.43 4.84 -6.96
CA LEU A 156 20.68 5.03 -6.22
C LEU A 156 20.39 5.82 -4.93
N THR A 157 21.19 5.59 -3.91
CA THR A 157 21.20 6.38 -2.66
C THR A 157 22.58 6.89 -2.38
N THR A 158 22.66 8.09 -1.80
CA THR A 158 23.89 8.66 -1.26
C THR A 158 23.53 9.66 -0.16
N THR A 159 24.47 9.92 0.74
CA THR A 159 24.32 10.94 1.77
C THR A 159 25.29 12.09 1.50
N ILE A 160 24.78 13.30 1.43
CA ILE A 160 25.59 14.52 1.33
C ILE A 160 25.99 14.93 2.73
N PRO A 161 27.30 15.14 3.02
CA PRO A 161 27.81 15.45 4.37
C PRO A 161 27.52 16.91 4.75
N PHE A 162 26.26 17.20 5.04
CA PHE A 162 25.81 18.51 5.52
C PHE A 162 24.99 18.32 6.80
N GLY A 163 25.40 18.93 7.92
CA GLY A 163 24.81 18.70 9.24
C GLY A 163 24.80 17.23 9.62
N GLU A 164 23.64 16.69 9.96
CA GLU A 164 23.45 15.27 10.27
C GLU A 164 23.45 14.36 9.01
N GLY A 165 23.65 14.94 7.82
CA GLY A 165 23.64 14.25 6.54
C GLY A 165 22.30 14.40 5.81
N ILE A 166 22.35 14.82 4.55
CA ILE A 166 21.19 14.86 3.66
C ILE A 166 21.18 13.56 2.85
N GLY A 167 20.25 12.65 3.15
CA GLY A 167 20.02 11.45 2.36
C GLY A 167 19.38 11.79 1.03
N VAL A 168 19.95 11.34 -0.07
CA VAL A 168 19.42 11.56 -1.43
C VAL A 168 19.13 10.21 -2.08
N LYS A 169 17.95 10.09 -2.68
CA LYS A 169 17.52 8.96 -3.49
C LYS A 169 17.20 9.45 -4.90
N GLY A 170 17.79 8.84 -5.92
CA GLY A 170 17.57 9.19 -7.33
C GLY A 170 17.23 7.98 -8.18
N GLY A 171 16.15 8.01 -8.92
CA GLY A 171 15.67 6.94 -9.78
C GLY A 171 14.17 6.67 -9.63
N LEU A 172 13.76 5.42 -9.88
CA LEU A 172 12.38 4.94 -9.73
C LEU A 172 12.18 4.41 -8.32
N PHE A 173 11.23 4.98 -7.57
CA PHE A 173 10.95 4.61 -6.18
C PHE A 173 9.46 4.66 -5.86
N VAL A 174 9.02 3.89 -4.85
CA VAL A 174 7.64 3.90 -4.36
C VAL A 174 7.32 5.22 -3.67
N THR A 175 6.05 5.60 -3.71
CA THR A 175 5.56 6.84 -3.09
C THR A 175 5.80 6.88 -1.59
N THR A 176 5.81 8.09 -1.03
CA THR A 176 5.82 8.36 0.42
C THR A 176 4.43 8.67 0.97
N LEU A 177 3.40 8.71 0.12
CA LEU A 177 2.02 9.01 0.50
C LEU A 177 1.26 7.73 0.89
N GLY A 178 0.41 7.83 1.92
CA GLY A 178 -0.47 6.76 2.35
C GLY A 178 0.13 5.84 3.42
N THR A 179 -0.75 5.05 4.04
CA THR A 179 -0.42 4.05 5.06
C THR A 179 -0.07 2.71 4.44
N GLU A 180 -0.82 2.31 3.41
CA GLU A 180 -0.60 1.06 2.71
C GLU A 180 0.57 1.16 1.73
N ILE A 181 1.23 0.04 1.48
CA ILE A 181 2.45 -0.04 0.68
C ILE A 181 2.33 -1.06 -0.46
N LEU A 182 3.17 -0.94 -1.48
CA LEU A 182 3.52 -2.07 -2.34
C LEU A 182 4.38 -3.03 -1.50
N PRO A 183 3.97 -4.30 -1.25
CA PRO A 183 4.61 -5.17 -0.28
C PRO A 183 6.08 -5.46 -0.59
N ASN A 184 6.89 -5.54 0.46
CA ASN A 184 8.27 -6.01 0.43
C ASN A 184 8.40 -7.28 1.28
N PRO A 185 9.43 -8.10 1.12
CA PRO A 185 9.68 -9.25 1.98
C PRO A 185 9.70 -8.86 3.45
N GLY A 186 8.80 -9.47 4.24
CA GLY A 186 8.63 -9.18 5.66
C GLY A 186 7.82 -7.92 5.99
N ALA A 187 7.47 -7.09 5.00
CA ALA A 187 6.65 -5.89 5.17
C ALA A 187 5.41 -5.99 4.26
N TYR A 188 4.34 -6.54 4.81
CA TYR A 188 3.05 -6.71 4.15
C TYR A 188 2.03 -5.79 4.79
N ASN A 189 1.04 -5.36 4.00
CA ASN A 189 -0.11 -4.66 4.58
C ASN A 189 -0.90 -5.62 5.49
N ASP A 190 -1.50 -5.10 6.54
CA ASP A 190 -2.24 -5.89 7.51
C ASP A 190 -3.47 -6.59 6.88
N ASN A 191 -4.08 -5.98 5.86
CA ASN A 191 -5.19 -6.54 5.09
C ASN A 191 -4.71 -7.10 3.73
N ILE A 192 -5.45 -8.09 3.18
CA ILE A 192 -5.19 -8.68 1.85
C ILE A 192 -5.55 -7.65 0.77
N SER A 193 -6.81 -7.18 0.79
CA SER A 193 -7.30 -6.15 -0.13
C SER A 193 -6.76 -4.77 0.24
N ARG A 194 -6.68 -3.88 -0.75
CA ARG A 194 -6.26 -2.49 -0.54
C ARG A 194 -7.46 -1.59 -0.27
N SER A 195 -7.22 -0.52 0.49
CA SER A 195 -8.18 0.56 0.71
C SER A 195 -8.55 1.28 -0.60
N PHE A 196 -9.65 1.99 -0.63
CA PHE A 196 -9.96 2.90 -1.73
C PHE A 196 -8.95 4.06 -1.79
N LEU A 197 -8.45 4.53 -0.64
CA LEU A 197 -7.40 5.54 -0.58
C LEU A 197 -6.14 5.08 -1.31
N PHE A 198 -5.66 3.88 -1.05
CA PHE A 198 -4.50 3.32 -1.74
C PHE A 198 -4.76 3.17 -3.25
N ASN A 199 -5.94 2.67 -3.64
CA ASN A 199 -6.24 2.40 -5.05
C ASN A 199 -6.48 3.67 -5.88
N PHE A 200 -7.05 4.73 -5.27
CA PHE A 200 -7.56 5.89 -6.01
C PHE A 200 -7.08 7.22 -5.47
N GLY A 201 -6.69 7.32 -4.21
CA GLY A 201 -6.40 8.58 -3.53
C GLY A 201 -4.95 9.04 -3.62
N VAL A 202 -4.00 8.13 -3.78
CA VAL A 202 -2.56 8.39 -3.75
C VAL A 202 -1.83 7.74 -4.93
N PRO A 203 -0.64 8.26 -5.35
CA PRO A 203 0.19 7.59 -6.35
C PRO A 203 0.85 6.33 -5.79
N LEU A 204 1.37 5.47 -6.67
CA LEU A 204 2.08 4.25 -6.29
C LEU A 204 3.61 4.44 -6.31
N ARG A 205 4.14 5.15 -7.32
CA ARG A 205 5.59 5.30 -7.52
C ARG A 205 5.95 6.52 -8.38
N HIS A 206 7.22 6.93 -8.29
CA HIS A 206 7.74 8.12 -8.96
C HIS A 206 9.11 7.85 -9.56
N LEU A 207 9.41 8.53 -10.67
CA LEU A 207 10.77 8.67 -11.19
C LEU A 207 11.27 10.08 -10.89
N GLY A 208 12.43 10.21 -10.24
CA GLY A 208 12.96 11.52 -9.89
C GLY A 208 14.02 11.47 -8.80
N VAL A 209 14.11 12.56 -8.04
CA VAL A 209 15.04 12.71 -6.92
C VAL A 209 14.26 13.10 -5.67
N LEU A 210 14.55 12.45 -4.57
CA LEU A 210 13.99 12.72 -3.24
C LEU A 210 15.14 12.89 -2.26
N ALA A 211 15.18 14.04 -1.57
CA ALA A 211 16.08 14.30 -0.46
C ALA A 211 15.33 14.19 0.86
N ASN A 212 15.99 13.69 1.90
CA ASN A 212 15.49 13.71 3.26
C ASN A 212 16.54 14.26 4.22
N TYR A 213 16.08 14.94 5.27
CA TYR A 213 16.95 15.54 6.27
C TYR A 213 16.35 15.41 7.66
N GLN A 214 17.14 14.87 8.59
CA GLN A 214 16.81 14.82 10.00
C GLN A 214 17.10 16.17 10.65
N VAL A 215 16.08 17.03 10.74
CA VAL A 215 16.21 18.39 11.33
C VAL A 215 16.39 18.31 12.85
N HIS A 216 15.73 17.38 13.48
CA HIS A 216 15.80 17.10 14.90
C HIS A 216 15.50 15.63 15.13
N LYS A 217 15.96 15.03 16.23
CA LYS A 217 15.72 13.61 16.56
C LYS A 217 14.24 13.16 16.44
N MET A 218 13.30 14.11 16.56
CA MET A 218 11.86 13.87 16.42
C MET A 218 11.27 14.39 15.11
N VAL A 219 12.06 15.04 14.24
CA VAL A 219 11.55 15.73 13.04
C VAL A 219 12.41 15.39 11.84
N ASN A 220 11.83 14.66 10.90
CA ASN A 220 12.41 14.43 9.58
C ASN A 220 11.61 15.19 8.53
N VAL A 221 12.28 15.78 7.55
CA VAL A 221 11.65 16.43 6.40
C VAL A 221 12.14 15.82 5.10
N ASN A 222 11.27 15.80 4.09
CA ASN A 222 11.64 15.36 2.77
C ASN A 222 11.19 16.39 1.71
N PHE A 223 11.94 16.43 0.61
CA PHE A 223 11.61 17.22 -0.56
C PHE A 223 12.07 16.49 -1.82
N GLY A 224 11.24 16.47 -2.86
CA GLY A 224 11.55 15.78 -4.10
C GLY A 224 11.03 16.48 -5.34
N VAL A 225 11.68 16.17 -6.46
CA VAL A 225 11.26 16.57 -7.80
C VAL A 225 11.14 15.28 -8.62
N VAL A 226 9.96 15.07 -9.20
CA VAL A 226 9.61 13.84 -9.92
C VAL A 226 8.93 14.17 -11.24
N THR A 227 8.90 13.20 -12.14
CA THR A 227 8.26 13.33 -13.46
C THR A 227 6.73 13.47 -13.38
N GLY A 228 6.10 12.98 -12.31
CA GLY A 228 4.66 13.11 -12.10
C GLY A 228 4.07 11.99 -11.22
N TRP A 229 2.75 11.90 -11.26
CA TRP A 229 1.94 10.89 -10.60
C TRP A 229 1.93 9.60 -11.43
N ASP A 230 2.65 8.58 -10.99
CA ASP A 230 2.74 7.28 -11.65
C ASP A 230 3.22 7.36 -13.14
N ASP A 231 3.80 8.48 -13.56
CA ASP A 231 4.30 8.67 -14.92
C ASP A 231 5.82 8.85 -14.95
N PRO A 232 6.55 7.89 -15.51
CA PRO A 232 8.00 7.95 -15.60
C PRO A 232 8.51 8.80 -16.79
N HIS A 233 7.63 9.25 -17.69
CA HIS A 233 8.04 9.88 -18.94
C HIS A 233 7.84 11.39 -19.00
N ASP A 234 7.32 12.01 -17.90
CA ASP A 234 6.94 13.42 -17.91
C ASP A 234 6.18 13.78 -19.22
N ASN A 235 4.88 13.50 -19.21
CA ASN A 235 4.02 13.58 -20.39
C ASN A 235 3.68 15.02 -20.83
N ASN A 236 4.12 16.02 -20.07
CA ASN A 236 3.79 17.43 -20.27
C ASN A 236 5.00 18.38 -20.12
N HIS A 237 6.21 17.85 -19.89
CA HIS A 237 7.45 18.59 -19.67
C HIS A 237 7.40 19.54 -18.45
N GLN A 238 6.60 19.21 -17.43
CA GLN A 238 6.52 19.97 -16.18
C GLN A 238 6.67 19.02 -14.99
N PRO A 239 7.76 19.14 -14.22
CA PRO A 239 7.98 18.27 -13.08
C PRO A 239 6.95 18.50 -11.98
N SER A 240 6.69 17.47 -11.20
CA SER A 240 5.91 17.55 -9.97
C SER A 240 6.84 17.61 -8.76
N PHE A 241 6.38 18.28 -7.70
CA PHE A 241 7.11 18.48 -6.45
C PHE A 241 6.49 17.60 -5.36
N MET A 242 7.35 16.94 -4.62
CA MET A 242 6.98 16.19 -3.41
C MET A 242 7.54 16.90 -2.18
N GLY A 243 6.84 16.81 -1.06
CA GLY A 243 7.34 17.31 0.21
C GLY A 243 6.64 16.62 1.37
N GLY A 244 7.30 16.58 2.51
CA GLY A 244 6.71 15.99 3.68
C GLY A 244 7.45 16.25 4.97
N VAL A 245 6.77 15.97 6.07
CA VAL A 245 7.30 16.00 7.43
C VAL A 245 6.87 14.76 8.17
N THR A 246 7.81 14.15 8.87
CA THR A 246 7.55 13.06 9.81
C THR A 246 7.93 13.51 11.21
N LEU A 247 6.98 13.43 12.13
CA LEU A 247 7.13 13.74 13.54
C LEU A 247 7.07 12.44 14.35
N THR A 248 8.09 12.18 15.16
CA THR A 248 8.16 11.01 16.05
C THR A 248 8.43 11.48 17.47
N PRO A 249 7.39 12.03 18.16
CA PRO A 249 7.55 12.60 19.50
C PRO A 249 7.85 11.53 20.57
N SER A 250 7.53 10.28 20.27
CA SER A 250 7.86 9.12 21.12
C SER A 250 7.88 7.84 20.27
N ASP A 251 8.39 6.74 20.81
CA ASP A 251 8.40 5.43 20.16
C ASP A 251 6.98 4.88 19.91
N MET A 252 5.98 5.41 20.61
CA MET A 252 4.58 5.02 20.46
C MET A 252 3.83 5.80 19.38
N VAL A 253 4.30 6.98 18.97
CA VAL A 253 3.54 7.89 18.12
C VAL A 253 4.40 8.39 16.97
N THR A 254 3.91 8.21 15.75
CA THR A 254 4.48 8.81 14.54
C THR A 254 3.37 9.50 13.78
N PHE A 255 3.61 10.72 13.35
CA PHE A 255 2.75 11.45 12.42
C PHE A 255 3.55 11.80 11.17
N ALA A 256 3.05 11.39 10.00
CA ALA A 256 3.64 11.73 8.71
C ALA A 256 2.63 12.50 7.87
N SER A 257 3.06 13.63 7.30
CA SER A 257 2.28 14.40 6.34
C SER A 257 3.11 14.54 5.07
N ASN A 258 2.64 13.99 3.96
CA ASN A 258 3.32 14.01 2.67
C ASN A 258 2.39 14.55 1.60
N LEU A 259 2.94 15.29 0.65
CA LEU A 259 2.21 15.89 -0.46
C LEU A 259 2.91 15.69 -1.79
N ILE A 260 2.14 15.80 -2.87
CA ILE A 260 2.61 15.96 -4.23
C ILE A 260 1.82 17.07 -4.92
N TYR A 261 2.52 17.88 -5.74
CA TYR A 261 1.91 18.96 -6.51
C TYR A 261 2.60 19.11 -7.86
N GLY A 262 1.85 19.13 -8.93
CA GLY A 262 2.35 19.32 -10.28
C GLY A 262 1.28 19.24 -11.35
N ALA A 263 1.67 19.39 -12.61
CA ALA A 263 0.82 19.14 -13.75
C ALA A 263 0.80 17.64 -14.06
N GLU A 264 -0.38 17.06 -14.20
CA GLU A 264 -0.51 15.61 -14.44
C GLU A 264 -1.24 15.28 -15.75
N GLN A 265 -1.79 16.30 -16.41
CA GLN A 265 -2.44 16.15 -17.71
C GLN A 265 -1.51 16.51 -18.84
N ARG A 266 -1.67 15.86 -20.01
CA ARG A 266 -0.78 15.99 -21.18
C ARG A 266 -0.66 17.41 -21.74
N ASN A 267 -1.66 18.25 -21.57
CA ASN A 267 -1.63 19.66 -22.00
C ASN A 267 -0.87 20.58 -21.03
N GLY A 268 -0.40 20.07 -19.89
CA GLY A 268 0.51 20.75 -18.97
C GLY A 268 -0.07 21.90 -18.15
N ALA A 269 -1.33 22.31 -18.37
CA ALA A 269 -1.92 23.44 -17.65
C ALA A 269 -2.59 23.03 -16.32
N PRO A 270 -3.46 22.02 -16.27
CA PRO A 270 -4.12 21.60 -15.04
C PRO A 270 -3.16 21.06 -14.01
N LYS A 271 -3.29 21.52 -12.78
CA LYS A 271 -2.46 21.11 -11.64
C LYS A 271 -3.21 20.13 -10.76
N ARG A 272 -2.49 19.13 -10.27
CA ARG A 272 -2.95 18.20 -9.24
C ARG A 272 -2.22 18.46 -7.93
N PHE A 273 -2.96 18.52 -6.87
CA PHE A 273 -2.47 18.56 -5.49
C PHE A 273 -3.02 17.40 -4.71
N THR A 274 -2.19 16.71 -3.96
CA THR A 274 -2.65 15.68 -3.01
C THR A 274 -1.79 15.74 -1.76
N ILE A 275 -2.45 15.63 -0.61
CA ILE A 275 -1.81 15.53 0.70
C ILE A 275 -2.38 14.32 1.45
N SER A 276 -1.50 13.50 1.99
CA SER A 276 -1.84 12.37 2.85
C SER A 276 -1.23 12.59 4.23
N ASN A 277 -2.05 12.44 5.26
CA ASN A 277 -1.68 12.59 6.67
C ASN A 277 -1.91 11.25 7.35
N VAL A 278 -0.86 10.68 7.92
CA VAL A 278 -0.88 9.36 8.56
C VAL A 278 -0.45 9.50 10.01
N LEU A 279 -1.32 9.10 10.93
CA LEU A 279 -1.02 8.95 12.35
C LEU A 279 -0.89 7.47 12.66
N THR A 280 0.27 7.06 13.18
CA THR A 280 0.53 5.73 13.72
C THR A 280 0.65 5.80 15.23
N VAL A 281 -0.09 4.95 15.94
CA VAL A 281 -0.04 4.85 17.40
C VAL A 281 0.13 3.39 17.80
N LYS A 282 1.17 3.11 18.60
CA LYS A 282 1.46 1.78 19.16
C LYS A 282 1.39 1.88 20.70
N PRO A 283 0.19 1.85 21.29
CA PRO A 283 0.03 2.12 22.71
C PRO A 283 0.54 0.99 23.60
N ILE A 284 0.57 -0.22 23.06
CA ILE A 284 1.11 -1.45 23.67
C ILE A 284 1.71 -2.33 22.57
N ASP A 285 2.66 -3.18 22.89
CA ASP A 285 3.38 -4.01 21.92
C ASP A 285 2.49 -4.78 20.92
N PRO A 286 1.39 -5.47 21.35
CA PRO A 286 0.58 -6.23 20.40
C PRO A 286 -0.34 -5.38 19.52
N LEU A 287 -0.53 -4.07 19.78
CA LEU A 287 -1.52 -3.22 19.13
C LEU A 287 -0.87 -2.10 18.32
N ALA A 288 -1.15 -2.07 17.01
CA ALA A 288 -0.84 -0.95 16.14
C ALA A 288 -2.14 -0.34 15.58
N LEU A 289 -2.24 0.97 15.67
CA LEU A 289 -3.36 1.77 15.15
C LEU A 289 -2.82 2.71 14.08
N TYR A 290 -3.48 2.75 12.93
CA TYR A 290 -3.17 3.67 11.85
C TYR A 290 -4.42 4.47 11.49
N LEU A 291 -4.27 5.77 11.32
CA LEU A 291 -5.31 6.65 10.85
C LEU A 291 -4.76 7.47 9.69
N GLU A 292 -5.39 7.38 8.54
CA GLU A 292 -5.02 8.12 7.34
C GLU A 292 -6.15 9.04 6.92
N TYR A 293 -5.84 10.32 6.70
CA TYR A 293 -6.68 11.27 5.98
C TYR A 293 -5.96 11.77 4.75
N THR A 294 -6.55 11.58 3.60
CA THR A 294 -6.04 12.07 2.32
C THR A 294 -7.04 13.00 1.67
N TYR A 295 -6.54 14.13 1.16
CA TYR A 295 -7.26 15.08 0.33
C TYR A 295 -6.52 15.28 -0.99
N GLY A 296 -7.26 15.33 -2.09
CA GLY A 296 -6.73 15.64 -3.40
C GLY A 296 -7.64 16.55 -4.21
N GLN A 297 -7.05 17.29 -5.13
CA GLN A 297 -7.71 18.16 -6.07
C GLN A 297 -6.94 18.18 -7.38
N GLU A 298 -7.64 18.25 -8.49
CA GLU A 298 -7.05 18.44 -9.81
C GLU A 298 -7.91 19.40 -10.63
N ASP A 299 -7.26 20.37 -11.27
CA ASP A 299 -7.93 21.33 -12.13
C ASP A 299 -8.54 20.61 -13.34
N ASP A 300 -9.72 21.04 -13.78
CA ASP A 300 -10.43 20.52 -14.96
C ASP A 300 -10.66 18.99 -14.96
N ALA A 301 -10.65 18.34 -13.81
CA ALA A 301 -10.74 16.89 -13.68
C ALA A 301 -12.11 16.37 -13.21
N SER A 302 -13.13 17.23 -13.07
CA SER A 302 -14.48 16.79 -12.76
C SER A 302 -15.08 15.94 -13.89
N LEU A 303 -16.09 15.16 -13.57
CA LEU A 303 -16.91 14.48 -14.56
C LEU A 303 -17.41 15.46 -15.62
N GLY A 304 -16.90 15.34 -16.85
CA GLY A 304 -17.15 16.28 -17.95
C GLY A 304 -16.04 17.32 -18.21
N GLY A 305 -14.98 17.37 -17.39
CA GLY A 305 -13.77 18.14 -17.67
C GLY A 305 -13.93 19.68 -17.65
N THR A 306 -14.92 20.19 -16.91
CA THR A 306 -15.25 21.63 -16.92
C THR A 306 -15.04 22.34 -15.59
N ARG A 307 -14.69 21.59 -14.54
CA ARG A 307 -14.46 22.09 -13.17
C ARG A 307 -13.39 21.25 -12.51
N ASP A 308 -12.85 21.75 -11.42
CA ASP A 308 -11.92 21.02 -10.58
C ASP A 308 -12.56 19.73 -10.06
N GLY A 309 -11.79 18.66 -10.07
CA GLY A 309 -12.13 17.39 -9.43
C GLY A 309 -11.53 17.30 -8.05
N LYS A 310 -12.34 16.95 -7.04
CA LYS A 310 -11.90 16.83 -5.63
C LYS A 310 -12.25 15.48 -5.08
N TRP A 311 -11.31 14.92 -4.34
CA TRP A 311 -11.51 13.67 -3.61
C TRP A 311 -10.92 13.75 -2.21
N GLN A 312 -11.45 12.95 -1.31
CA GLN A 312 -10.94 12.82 0.04
C GLN A 312 -11.36 11.50 0.66
N GLY A 313 -10.58 11.03 1.62
CA GLY A 313 -10.93 9.82 2.35
C GLY A 313 -10.31 9.78 3.74
N LEU A 314 -10.92 8.97 4.58
CA LEU A 314 -10.47 8.66 5.92
C LEU A 314 -10.46 7.16 6.08
N SER A 315 -9.31 6.59 6.40
CA SER A 315 -9.11 5.16 6.68
C SER A 315 -8.51 4.96 8.06
N GLY A 316 -9.03 3.99 8.79
CA GLY A 316 -8.47 3.54 10.06
C GLY A 316 -8.20 2.05 10.05
N ILE A 317 -7.01 1.64 10.51
CA ILE A 317 -6.61 0.24 10.66
C ILE A 317 -6.23 -0.02 12.12
N ALA A 318 -6.77 -1.10 12.70
CA ALA A 318 -6.35 -1.62 13.98
C ALA A 318 -5.81 -3.04 13.80
N SER A 319 -4.52 -3.23 14.06
CA SER A 319 -3.81 -4.51 13.93
C SER A 319 -3.40 -5.01 15.30
N TYR A 320 -3.77 -6.25 15.65
CA TYR A 320 -3.51 -6.84 16.96
C TYR A 320 -2.84 -8.21 16.85
N ASN A 321 -1.66 -8.34 17.44
CA ASN A 321 -0.92 -9.60 17.55
C ASN A 321 -1.37 -10.38 18.78
N TRP A 322 -2.22 -11.38 18.61
CA TRP A 322 -2.68 -12.26 19.69
C TRP A 322 -1.59 -13.18 20.21
N THR A 323 -0.73 -13.59 19.30
CA THR A 323 0.47 -14.41 19.55
C THR A 323 1.55 -14.06 18.55
N ASP A 324 2.76 -14.60 18.69
CA ASP A 324 3.84 -14.46 17.69
C ASP A 324 3.46 -14.99 16.30
N ARG A 325 2.42 -15.86 16.22
CA ARG A 325 1.94 -16.47 14.97
C ARG A 325 0.63 -15.93 14.46
N PHE A 326 -0.25 -15.44 15.33
CA PHE A 326 -1.61 -15.05 14.97
C PHE A 326 -1.86 -13.57 15.17
N ASN A 327 -2.29 -12.91 14.10
CA ASN A 327 -2.66 -11.51 14.05
C ASN A 327 -4.07 -11.35 13.48
N THR A 328 -4.77 -10.31 13.90
CA THR A 328 -5.99 -9.85 13.23
C THR A 328 -5.90 -8.35 12.94
N ALA A 329 -6.43 -7.95 11.79
CA ALA A 329 -6.50 -6.55 11.38
C ALA A 329 -7.92 -6.18 10.98
N LEU A 330 -8.41 -5.08 11.54
CA LEU A 330 -9.68 -4.46 11.18
C LEU A 330 -9.40 -3.14 10.49
N ARG A 331 -9.86 -2.98 9.24
CA ARG A 331 -9.84 -1.70 8.53
C ARG A 331 -11.25 -1.21 8.31
N ALA A 332 -11.45 0.09 8.44
CA ALA A 332 -12.68 0.79 8.10
C ALA A 332 -12.35 2.09 7.38
N GLU A 333 -13.05 2.34 6.26
CA GLU A 333 -12.73 3.46 5.38
C GLU A 333 -14.00 4.09 4.80
N VAL A 334 -13.90 5.41 4.55
CA VAL A 334 -14.81 6.16 3.68
C VAL A 334 -13.98 6.96 2.68
N PHE A 335 -14.33 6.86 1.40
CA PHE A 335 -13.72 7.62 0.31
C PHE A 335 -14.81 8.35 -0.47
N ASN A 336 -14.68 9.66 -0.61
CA ASN A 336 -15.59 10.54 -1.32
C ASN A 336 -14.90 11.13 -2.55
N ASP A 337 -15.35 10.73 -3.72
CA ASP A 337 -15.00 11.33 -5.01
C ASP A 337 -16.17 12.17 -5.49
N ARG A 338 -16.27 13.36 -4.90
CA ARG A 338 -17.40 14.27 -5.09
C ARG A 338 -17.63 14.64 -6.55
N ASP A 339 -16.59 14.76 -7.32
CA ASP A 339 -16.61 15.31 -8.67
C ASP A 339 -16.33 14.26 -9.74
N GLY A 340 -16.12 12.98 -9.36
CA GLY A 340 -15.87 11.86 -10.27
C GLY A 340 -14.50 11.91 -10.93
N ALA A 341 -13.50 12.41 -10.23
CA ALA A 341 -12.14 12.55 -10.74
C ALA A 341 -11.31 11.25 -10.64
N ARG A 342 -11.63 10.38 -9.70
CA ARG A 342 -10.83 9.22 -9.31
C ARG A 342 -11.53 7.88 -9.42
N LEU A 343 -12.82 7.79 -9.07
CA LEU A 343 -13.61 6.57 -9.22
C LEU A 343 -14.00 6.38 -10.68
N LEU A 344 -13.06 5.80 -11.42
CA LEU A 344 -13.19 5.56 -12.84
C LEU A 344 -14.16 4.40 -13.07
N GLY A 345 -15.33 4.74 -13.57
CA GLY A 345 -16.13 4.02 -14.52
C GLY A 345 -16.48 2.57 -14.30
N GLU A 346 -16.49 2.05 -13.10
CA GLU A 346 -17.04 0.74 -12.86
C GLU A 346 -18.57 0.84 -12.60
N PRO A 347 -19.36 -0.12 -13.09
CA PRO A 347 -18.99 -1.32 -13.87
C PRO A 347 -19.08 -1.16 -15.39
N PHE A 348 -19.41 0.02 -15.90
CA PHE A 348 -19.74 0.25 -17.31
C PHE A 348 -18.90 1.33 -18.01
N GLY A 349 -17.72 1.67 -17.46
CA GLY A 349 -16.81 2.64 -18.07
C GLY A 349 -17.21 4.11 -17.89
N ASN A 350 -18.20 4.42 -17.07
CA ASN A 350 -18.63 5.79 -16.81
C ASN A 350 -18.05 6.31 -15.50
N HIS A 351 -17.38 7.45 -15.54
CA HIS A 351 -17.00 8.18 -14.33
C HIS A 351 -18.22 8.42 -13.46
N ALA A 352 -18.08 8.23 -12.16
CA ALA A 352 -19.16 8.47 -11.23
C ALA A 352 -18.67 9.23 -10.01
N ASN A 353 -19.34 10.35 -9.75
CA ASN A 353 -19.23 11.00 -8.46
C ASN A 353 -19.93 10.12 -7.42
N ALA A 354 -19.19 9.54 -6.51
CA ALA A 354 -19.73 8.63 -5.51
C ALA A 354 -18.99 8.75 -4.17
N THR A 355 -19.67 8.34 -3.11
CA THR A 355 -19.07 8.03 -1.82
C THR A 355 -19.10 6.53 -1.64
N VAL A 356 -17.91 5.95 -1.41
CA VAL A 356 -17.74 4.54 -1.10
C VAL A 356 -17.20 4.36 0.31
N ALA A 357 -17.58 3.27 0.95
CA ALA A 357 -17.11 2.92 2.29
C ALA A 357 -16.86 1.42 2.37
N GLU A 358 -15.98 1.00 3.27
CA GLU A 358 -15.73 -0.40 3.51
C GLU A 358 -15.42 -0.71 4.98
N VAL A 359 -15.63 -1.98 5.35
CA VAL A 359 -15.10 -2.60 6.57
C VAL A 359 -14.51 -3.94 6.19
N THR A 360 -13.26 -4.15 6.60
CA THR A 360 -12.47 -5.36 6.29
C THR A 360 -11.90 -5.96 7.56
N LEU A 361 -12.08 -7.25 7.74
CA LEU A 361 -11.45 -8.03 8.81
C LEU A 361 -10.56 -9.10 8.18
N THR A 362 -9.29 -9.11 8.57
CA THR A 362 -8.29 -10.08 8.13
C THR A 362 -7.74 -10.84 9.31
N GLY A 363 -7.64 -12.16 9.19
CA GLY A 363 -6.89 -13.03 10.09
C GLY A 363 -5.64 -13.55 9.39
N SER A 364 -4.48 -13.42 10.03
CA SER A 364 -3.18 -13.81 9.51
C SER A 364 -2.52 -14.83 10.42
N TYR A 365 -1.99 -15.92 9.87
CA TYR A 365 -1.31 -16.96 10.64
C TYR A 365 0.02 -17.37 10.00
N LYS A 366 1.11 -17.29 10.77
CA LYS A 366 2.45 -17.75 10.38
C LYS A 366 2.55 -19.27 10.61
N PHE A 367 2.47 -20.05 9.56
CA PHE A 367 2.67 -21.49 9.60
C PHE A 367 4.13 -21.84 9.90
N THR A 368 5.05 -21.10 9.30
CA THR A 368 6.49 -21.10 9.62
C THR A 368 7.01 -19.65 9.65
N LYS A 369 8.33 -19.45 9.84
CA LYS A 369 8.94 -18.12 9.72
C LYS A 369 8.80 -17.52 8.31
N MET A 370 8.72 -18.37 7.27
CA MET A 370 8.67 -17.96 5.86
C MET A 370 7.26 -18.07 5.25
N LEU A 371 6.36 -18.88 5.83
CA LEU A 371 5.03 -19.15 5.27
C LEU A 371 3.93 -18.48 6.09
N LEU A 372 3.26 -17.50 5.47
CA LEU A 372 2.11 -16.76 6.01
C LEU A 372 0.84 -17.13 5.24
N GLY A 373 -0.20 -17.54 5.97
CA GLY A 373 -1.55 -17.69 5.42
C GLY A 373 -2.48 -16.63 5.97
N ARG A 374 -3.38 -16.12 5.13
CA ARG A 374 -4.34 -15.09 5.50
C ARG A 374 -5.74 -15.42 4.99
N THR A 375 -6.74 -14.98 5.75
CA THR A 375 -8.15 -15.02 5.34
C THR A 375 -8.77 -13.67 5.61
N GLU A 376 -9.67 -13.21 4.73
CA GLU A 376 -10.27 -11.89 4.81
C GLU A 376 -11.74 -11.93 4.45
N VAL A 377 -12.54 -11.16 5.18
CA VAL A 377 -13.89 -10.77 4.80
C VAL A 377 -13.94 -9.25 4.67
N ARG A 378 -14.50 -8.78 3.57
CA ARG A 378 -14.70 -7.35 3.34
C ARG A 378 -16.10 -7.07 2.84
N GLN A 379 -16.69 -6.01 3.38
CA GLN A 379 -17.97 -5.47 2.95
C GLN A 379 -17.78 -4.05 2.44
N ASP A 380 -18.17 -3.81 1.19
CA ASP A 380 -18.16 -2.50 0.55
C ASP A 380 -19.59 -1.93 0.43
N TRP A 381 -19.71 -0.62 0.49
CA TRP A 381 -20.95 0.14 0.24
C TRP A 381 -20.67 1.37 -0.63
N SER A 382 -21.68 1.78 -1.38
CA SER A 382 -21.67 3.02 -2.14
C SER A 382 -23.04 3.71 -2.05
N ASP A 383 -23.06 5.02 -2.19
CA ASP A 383 -24.31 5.79 -2.34
C ASP A 383 -24.93 5.65 -3.74
N ARG A 384 -24.25 4.92 -4.64
CA ARG A 384 -24.69 4.58 -6.00
C ARG A 384 -24.48 3.10 -6.28
N ASN A 385 -25.07 2.63 -7.37
CA ASN A 385 -24.82 1.27 -7.85
C ASN A 385 -23.47 1.22 -8.58
N MET A 386 -22.39 0.98 -7.82
CA MET A 386 -21.00 0.99 -8.29
C MET A 386 -20.39 -0.42 -8.41
N PHE A 387 -21.01 -1.42 -7.79
CA PHE A 387 -20.46 -2.76 -7.73
C PHE A 387 -21.16 -3.67 -8.74
N LYS A 388 -20.42 -4.14 -9.74
CA LYS A 388 -20.92 -5.02 -10.79
C LYS A 388 -21.55 -6.28 -10.18
N ARG A 389 -22.74 -6.64 -10.64
CA ARG A 389 -23.49 -7.82 -10.26
C ARG A 389 -23.86 -8.64 -11.50
N GLY A 390 -23.46 -9.90 -11.54
CA GLY A 390 -23.69 -10.72 -12.71
C GLY A 390 -23.05 -10.17 -13.98
N ALA A 391 -23.76 -10.22 -15.10
CA ALA A 391 -23.23 -9.82 -16.40
C ALA A 391 -23.49 -8.34 -16.75
N SER A 392 -24.63 -7.75 -16.30
CA SER A 392 -25.12 -6.48 -16.84
C SER A 392 -25.75 -5.54 -15.81
N THR A 393 -25.75 -5.90 -14.54
CA THR A 393 -26.32 -5.06 -13.47
C THR A 393 -25.22 -4.60 -12.50
N ALA A 394 -25.55 -3.61 -11.70
CA ALA A 394 -24.71 -3.14 -10.60
C ALA A 394 -25.54 -3.01 -9.31
N ASP A 395 -24.88 -3.10 -8.18
CA ASP A 395 -25.42 -2.98 -6.84
C ASP A 395 -24.70 -1.86 -6.08
N SER A 396 -25.32 -1.38 -5.00
CA SER A 396 -24.70 -0.40 -4.10
C SER A 396 -23.83 -1.05 -3.02
N ASN A 397 -23.69 -2.36 -3.01
CA ASN A 397 -22.87 -3.09 -2.05
C ASN A 397 -22.31 -4.37 -2.65
N GLN A 398 -21.22 -4.87 -2.05
CA GLN A 398 -20.65 -6.18 -2.30
C GLN A 398 -19.97 -6.73 -1.06
N THR A 399 -20.00 -8.06 -0.88
CA THR A 399 -19.19 -8.77 0.11
C THR A 399 -18.15 -9.61 -0.60
N THR A 400 -16.91 -9.58 -0.14
CA THR A 400 -15.86 -10.45 -0.65
C THR A 400 -15.26 -11.31 0.46
N LEU A 401 -14.86 -12.53 0.09
CA LEU A 401 -14.09 -13.44 0.92
C LEU A 401 -12.78 -13.74 0.18
N ALA A 402 -11.65 -13.57 0.84
CA ALA A 402 -10.35 -13.84 0.24
C ALA A 402 -9.50 -14.76 1.11
N MET A 403 -8.64 -15.53 0.43
CA MET A 403 -7.59 -16.33 1.04
C MET A 403 -6.27 -16.02 0.33
N GLN A 404 -5.17 -16.00 1.06
CA GLN A 404 -3.85 -15.72 0.52
C GLN A 404 -2.78 -16.54 1.21
N LEU A 405 -1.79 -17.00 0.42
CA LEU A 405 -0.56 -17.61 0.92
C LEU A 405 0.62 -16.80 0.41
N ILE A 406 1.54 -16.46 1.32
CA ILE A 406 2.79 -15.76 1.02
C ILE A 406 3.94 -16.59 1.56
N TYR A 407 4.91 -16.88 0.70
CA TYR A 407 6.18 -17.51 1.06
C TYR A 407 7.32 -16.52 0.86
N THR A 408 8.00 -16.15 1.93
CA THR A 408 9.09 -15.15 1.95
C THR A 408 10.44 -15.84 2.05
N PHE A 409 11.48 -15.38 1.32
CA PHE A 409 12.81 -15.96 1.32
C PHE A 409 13.93 -14.92 1.19
#